data_442a93ecf424c3119e1163dd2123400f
#
_entry.id   442a93ecf424c3119e1163dd2123400f
#
_cell.length_a   1.000
_cell.length_b   1.000
_cell.length_c   1.000
_cell.angle_alpha   90.00
_cell.angle_beta   90.00
_cell.angle_gamma   90.00
#
_symmetry.space_group_name_H-M   'P 1'
#
loop_
_entity.id
_entity.type
_entity.pdbx_description
1 polymer ?
#
loop_
_entity_poly.entity_id
_entity_poly.type
_entity_poly.pdbx_seq_one_letter_code
_entity_poly.pdbx_strand_id
1 'polypeptide(L)'
;FFIRDNKLNMKVQMRSNDIFYGLTFDAPFFSFVYQHVLMELQKTYPDLDYGTYFHCADNIHFYERHFELANSIISEPEINEELDSVMVNVRLPMFEIKNGEYSITDYGQEFIDSVNELADNEDSKQEDYKKLLHKYVLA
;
A
#
# COMPACT_ATOMS: atom_id res chain seq x y z
N PHE A 1 0.66 14.13 -9.83
CA PHE A 1 -0.79 13.99 -9.81
C PHE A 1 -1.44 14.82 -10.88
N PHE A 2 -2.56 14.35 -11.45
CA PHE A 2 -3.40 15.12 -12.36
C PHE A 2 -4.84 14.59 -12.34
N ILE A 3 -5.81 15.47 -12.58
CA ILE A 3 -7.22 15.12 -12.65
C ILE A 3 -7.66 15.10 -14.12
N ARG A 4 -8.34 14.05 -14.53
CA ARG A 4 -8.98 13.93 -15.84
C ARG A 4 -10.28 13.13 -15.70
N ASP A 5 -11.35 13.60 -16.32
CA ASP A 5 -12.66 12.98 -16.31
C ASP A 5 -13.16 12.63 -14.89
N ASN A 6 -13.00 13.60 -13.98
CA ASN A 6 -13.32 13.49 -12.55
C ASN A 6 -12.58 12.34 -11.82
N LYS A 7 -11.41 11.95 -12.33
CA LYS A 7 -10.55 10.93 -11.73
C LYS A 7 -9.18 11.51 -11.42
N LEU A 8 -8.71 11.27 -10.21
CA LEU A 8 -7.33 11.56 -9.83
C LEU A 8 -6.42 10.49 -10.45
N ASN A 9 -5.37 10.92 -11.09
CA ASN A 9 -4.35 10.03 -11.63
C ASN A 9 -3.01 10.37 -10.98
N MET A 10 -2.18 9.36 -10.78
CA MET A 10 -0.84 9.51 -10.24
C MET A 10 0.19 8.82 -11.14
N LYS A 11 1.29 9.51 -11.40
CA LYS A 11 2.46 8.92 -12.03
C LYS A 11 3.65 9.04 -11.10
N VAL A 12 4.29 7.92 -10.81
CA VAL A 12 5.58 7.81 -10.13
C VAL A 12 6.65 7.48 -11.18
N GLN A 13 7.75 8.20 -11.15
CA GLN A 13 8.91 7.94 -12.00
C GLN A 13 10.11 7.62 -11.12
N MET A 14 10.55 6.37 -11.16
CA MET A 14 11.73 5.91 -10.46
C MET A 14 12.92 5.89 -11.41
N ARG A 15 14.07 6.38 -10.97
CA ARG A 15 15.32 6.22 -11.73
C ARG A 15 15.71 4.75 -11.87
N SER A 16 15.47 3.99 -10.81
CA SER A 16 15.82 2.57 -10.72
C SER A 16 14.91 1.91 -9.70
N ASN A 17 14.48 0.68 -9.96
CA ASN A 17 13.64 -0.08 -9.05
C ASN A 17 14.03 -1.56 -9.07
N ASP A 18 14.31 -2.11 -7.90
CA ASP A 18 14.52 -3.55 -7.68
C ASP A 18 13.15 -4.23 -7.58
N ILE A 19 12.94 -5.31 -8.34
CA ILE A 19 11.66 -6.03 -8.37
C ILE A 19 11.32 -6.62 -6.99
N PHE A 20 12.31 -7.16 -6.27
CA PHE A 20 12.08 -7.87 -5.01
C PHE A 20 12.06 -6.93 -3.80
N TYR A 21 13.00 -6.01 -3.70
CA TYR A 21 13.13 -5.13 -2.53
C TYR A 21 12.64 -3.70 -2.76
N GLY A 22 12.56 -3.25 -3.99
CA GLY A 22 12.05 -1.93 -4.33
C GLY A 22 10.54 -1.98 -4.63
N LEU A 23 10.17 -2.59 -5.74
CA LEU A 23 8.79 -2.55 -6.25
C LEU A 23 7.75 -3.06 -5.24
N THR A 24 8.08 -4.12 -4.48
CA THR A 24 7.20 -4.72 -3.48
C THR A 24 6.88 -3.80 -2.30
N PHE A 25 7.74 -2.81 -2.03
CA PHE A 25 7.51 -1.79 -1.01
C PHE A 25 7.08 -0.45 -1.61
N ASP A 26 7.66 -0.06 -2.74
CA ASP A 26 7.41 1.24 -3.35
C ASP A 26 5.98 1.34 -3.90
N ALA A 27 5.49 0.29 -4.56
CA ALA A 27 4.15 0.32 -5.15
C ALA A 27 3.05 0.42 -4.07
N PRO A 28 3.04 -0.36 -2.98
CA PRO A 28 2.13 -0.17 -1.87
C PRO A 28 2.25 1.20 -1.20
N PHE A 29 3.48 1.68 -0.96
CA PHE A 29 3.71 2.98 -0.36
C PHE A 29 3.12 4.12 -1.21
N PHE A 30 3.41 4.15 -2.49
CA PHE A 30 2.86 5.17 -3.38
C PHE A 30 1.35 5.02 -3.58
N SER A 31 0.82 3.81 -3.54
CA SER A 31 -0.63 3.58 -3.54
C SER A 31 -1.29 4.17 -2.29
N PHE A 32 -0.65 4.05 -1.13
CA PHE A 32 -1.11 4.70 0.11
C PHE A 32 -1.08 6.23 -0.01
N VAL A 33 0.02 6.81 -0.52
CA VAL A 33 0.12 8.25 -0.78
C VAL A 33 -0.98 8.71 -1.74
N TYR A 34 -1.25 7.93 -2.79
CA TYR A 34 -2.30 8.21 -3.76
C TYR A 34 -3.69 8.27 -3.12
N GLN A 35 -4.03 7.26 -2.30
CA GLN A 35 -5.28 7.23 -1.56
C GLN A 35 -5.43 8.43 -0.63
N HIS A 36 -4.37 8.76 0.12
CA HIS A 36 -4.39 9.91 1.03
C HIS A 36 -4.63 11.23 0.30
N VAL A 37 -3.97 11.46 -0.83
CA VAL A 37 -4.17 12.65 -1.66
C VAL A 37 -5.60 12.71 -2.21
N LEU A 38 -6.16 11.58 -2.66
CA LEU A 38 -7.55 11.53 -3.12
C LEU A 38 -8.51 11.94 -2.00
N MET A 39 -8.35 11.37 -0.81
CA MET A 39 -9.21 11.70 0.35
C MET A 39 -9.15 13.18 0.73
N GLU A 40 -7.96 13.80 0.70
CA GLU A 40 -7.81 15.22 0.96
C GLU A 40 -8.50 16.08 -0.12
N LEU A 41 -8.37 15.69 -1.37
CA LEU A 41 -9.02 16.39 -2.48
C LEU A 41 -10.55 16.21 -2.48
N GLN A 42 -11.07 15.08 -2.05
CA GLN A 42 -12.52 14.84 -1.94
C GLN A 42 -13.22 15.77 -0.94
N LYS A 43 -12.50 16.36 0.00
CA LYS A 43 -13.05 17.43 0.86
C LYS A 43 -13.51 18.66 0.06
N THR A 44 -12.88 18.92 -1.09
CA THR A 44 -13.20 20.04 -1.99
C THR A 44 -13.95 19.58 -3.24
N TYR A 45 -13.66 18.38 -3.71
CA TYR A 45 -14.20 17.76 -4.93
C TYR A 45 -14.84 16.40 -4.56
N PRO A 46 -16.05 16.39 -3.97
CA PRO A 46 -16.63 15.18 -3.37
C PRO A 46 -16.88 14.06 -4.37
N ASP A 47 -17.06 14.38 -5.66
CA ASP A 47 -17.29 13.38 -6.71
C ASP A 47 -15.99 12.89 -7.38
N LEU A 48 -14.82 13.35 -6.91
CA LEU A 48 -13.53 12.90 -7.43
C LEU A 48 -13.32 11.43 -7.06
N ASP A 49 -12.94 10.61 -8.06
CA ASP A 49 -12.77 9.17 -7.88
C ASP A 49 -11.35 8.72 -8.27
N TYR A 50 -11.06 7.46 -8.04
CA TYR A 50 -9.80 6.85 -8.45
C TYR A 50 -9.67 6.81 -9.98
N GLY A 51 -8.53 7.26 -10.46
CA GLY A 51 -8.06 7.08 -11.82
C GLY A 51 -7.02 5.98 -11.92
N THR A 52 -5.95 6.25 -12.65
CA THR A 52 -4.86 5.30 -12.89
C THR A 52 -3.61 5.68 -12.08
N TYR A 53 -3.02 4.70 -11.44
CA TYR A 53 -1.68 4.77 -10.88
C TYR A 53 -0.68 4.20 -11.91
N PHE A 54 0.30 5.02 -12.29
CA PHE A 54 1.39 4.64 -13.18
C PHE A 54 2.68 4.53 -12.39
N HIS A 55 3.21 3.34 -12.27
CA HIS A 55 4.54 3.11 -11.71
C HIS A 55 5.54 2.87 -12.84
N CYS A 56 6.46 3.80 -13.02
CA CYS A 56 7.45 3.76 -14.09
C CYS A 56 8.84 3.71 -13.49
N ALA A 57 9.71 2.88 -14.07
CA ALA A 57 11.12 2.84 -13.71
C ALA A 57 11.98 2.87 -14.99
N ASP A 58 13.01 3.72 -15.01
CA ASP A 58 13.95 3.78 -16.15
C ASP A 58 14.84 2.53 -16.21
N ASN A 59 15.16 1.97 -15.04
CA ASN A 59 15.89 0.71 -14.91
C ASN A 59 15.18 -0.18 -13.88
N ILE A 60 14.49 -1.20 -14.38
CA ILE A 60 13.95 -2.26 -13.53
C ILE A 60 14.93 -3.44 -13.52
N HIS A 61 15.27 -3.94 -12.33
CA HIS A 61 16.28 -4.97 -12.18
C HIS A 61 16.03 -5.87 -10.97
N PHE A 62 16.78 -6.94 -10.89
CA PHE A 62 16.96 -7.75 -9.68
C PHE A 62 18.37 -8.33 -9.65
N TYR A 63 18.84 -8.73 -8.48
CA TYR A 63 20.21 -9.18 -8.26
C TYR A 63 20.36 -10.69 -8.46
N GLU A 64 21.55 -11.14 -8.82
CA GLU A 64 21.88 -12.57 -9.05
C GLU A 64 21.49 -13.45 -7.86
N ARG A 65 21.62 -12.97 -6.62
CA ARG A 65 21.18 -13.67 -5.40
C ARG A 65 19.70 -14.06 -5.38
N HIS A 66 18.89 -13.49 -6.27
CA HIS A 66 17.45 -13.75 -6.37
C HIS A 66 17.08 -14.64 -7.57
N PHE A 67 18.04 -15.14 -8.34
CA PHE A 67 17.75 -15.94 -9.53
C PHE A 67 17.02 -17.24 -9.19
N GLU A 68 17.39 -17.89 -8.09
CA GLU A 68 16.70 -19.10 -7.62
C GLU A 68 15.25 -18.80 -7.23
N LEU A 69 15.03 -17.71 -6.51
CA LEU A 69 13.69 -17.25 -6.14
C LEU A 69 12.86 -16.89 -7.37
N ALA A 70 13.43 -16.15 -8.33
CA ALA A 70 12.76 -15.81 -9.57
C ALA A 70 12.33 -17.05 -10.36
N ASN A 71 13.24 -18.04 -10.46
CA ASN A 71 12.95 -19.31 -11.13
C ASN A 71 11.86 -20.10 -10.43
N SER A 72 11.83 -20.11 -9.09
CA SER A 72 10.76 -20.80 -8.35
C SER A 72 9.39 -20.17 -8.62
N ILE A 73 9.30 -18.84 -8.60
CA ILE A 73 8.06 -18.09 -8.88
C ILE A 73 7.57 -18.38 -10.31
N ILE A 74 8.47 -18.35 -11.31
CA ILE A 74 8.11 -18.61 -12.72
C ILE A 74 7.66 -20.06 -12.94
N SER A 75 8.20 -20.98 -12.13
CA SER A 75 7.89 -22.41 -12.25
C SER A 75 6.61 -22.84 -11.52
N GLU A 76 6.03 -21.98 -10.70
CA GLU A 76 4.75 -22.24 -10.05
C GLU A 76 3.60 -22.18 -11.08
N PRO A 77 2.82 -23.28 -11.24
CA PRO A 77 1.81 -23.38 -12.30
C PRO A 77 0.55 -22.53 -12.04
N GLU A 78 0.39 -21.96 -10.86
CA GLU A 78 -0.77 -21.19 -10.48
C GLU A 78 -0.31 -19.80 -9.99
N ILE A 79 -0.35 -18.83 -10.89
CA ILE A 79 -0.59 -17.46 -10.46
C ILE A 79 -2.02 -17.48 -9.95
N ASN A 80 -2.20 -17.38 -8.65
CA ASN A 80 -3.52 -17.34 -8.03
C ASN A 80 -4.27 -16.13 -8.60
N GLU A 81 -5.23 -16.36 -9.50
CA GLU A 81 -6.06 -15.30 -10.09
C GLU A 81 -6.94 -14.61 -9.03
N GLU A 82 -6.99 -15.15 -7.83
CA GLU A 82 -7.67 -14.62 -6.64
C GLU A 82 -6.83 -13.60 -5.84
N LEU A 83 -5.82 -12.98 -6.42
CA LEU A 83 -5.33 -11.72 -5.91
C LEU A 83 -6.38 -10.65 -6.21
N ASP A 84 -7.51 -10.76 -5.55
CA ASP A 84 -8.45 -9.66 -5.41
C ASP A 84 -7.64 -8.41 -5.02
N SER A 85 -7.85 -7.36 -5.77
CA SER A 85 -7.25 -6.07 -5.48
C SER A 85 -7.56 -5.73 -4.03
N VAL A 86 -6.56 -5.82 -3.18
CA VAL A 86 -6.67 -5.43 -1.77
C VAL A 86 -6.95 -3.94 -1.77
N MET A 87 -8.22 -3.59 -1.77
CA MET A 87 -8.67 -2.22 -1.56
C MET A 87 -8.45 -1.91 -0.09
N VAL A 88 -7.34 -1.24 0.20
CA VAL A 88 -7.13 -0.68 1.54
C VAL A 88 -8.25 0.33 1.78
N ASN A 89 -9.16 0.01 2.69
CA ASN A 89 -10.24 0.92 3.04
C ASN A 89 -9.69 2.05 3.93
N VAL A 90 -9.18 3.11 3.32
CA VAL A 90 -8.59 4.27 4.00
C VAL A 90 -9.68 5.23 4.50
N ARG A 91 -10.88 4.76 4.78
CA ARG A 91 -11.99 5.63 5.29
C ARG A 91 -11.70 6.22 6.66
N LEU A 92 -10.75 5.64 7.39
CA LEU A 92 -10.28 6.16 8.67
C LEU A 92 -8.78 6.41 8.55
N PRO A 93 -8.35 7.67 8.34
CA PRO A 93 -6.94 7.98 8.20
C PRO A 93 -6.19 7.65 9.49
N MET A 94 -5.08 6.90 9.38
CA MET A 94 -4.20 6.62 10.51
C MET A 94 -3.47 7.89 10.99
N PHE A 95 -3.37 8.89 10.12
CA PHE A 95 -2.68 10.15 10.38
C PHE A 95 -3.60 11.31 10.02
N GLU A 96 -3.48 12.39 10.76
CA GLU A 96 -4.14 13.67 10.49
C GLU A 96 -3.12 14.80 10.50
N ILE A 97 -3.44 15.89 9.81
CA ILE A 97 -2.65 17.12 9.87
C ILE A 97 -3.42 18.12 10.72
N LYS A 98 -2.86 18.46 11.87
CA LYS A 98 -3.35 19.53 12.75
C LYS A 98 -2.32 20.64 12.83
N ASN A 99 -2.72 21.87 12.48
CA ASN A 99 -1.84 23.06 12.54
C ASN A 99 -0.54 22.93 11.73
N GLY A 100 -0.55 22.12 10.65
CA GLY A 100 0.64 21.89 9.82
C GLY A 100 1.58 20.80 10.32
N GLU A 101 1.24 20.14 11.44
CA GLU A 101 1.97 19.00 11.97
C GLU A 101 1.21 17.69 11.78
N TYR A 102 1.94 16.61 11.52
CA TYR A 102 1.37 15.26 11.45
C TYR A 102 1.14 14.74 12.87
N SER A 103 -0.04 14.22 13.11
CA SER A 103 -0.39 13.48 14.32
C SER A 103 -1.02 12.14 13.97
N ILE A 104 -0.80 11.14 14.83
CA ILE A 104 -1.46 9.85 14.73
C ILE A 104 -2.89 10.02 15.25
N THR A 105 -3.87 9.48 14.54
CA THR A 105 -5.26 9.43 15.00
C THR A 105 -5.44 8.35 16.06
N ASP A 106 -6.52 8.40 16.84
CA ASP A 106 -6.86 7.34 17.80
C ASP A 106 -6.93 5.97 17.10
N TYR A 107 -7.48 5.93 15.89
CA TYR A 107 -7.54 4.73 15.06
C TYR A 107 -6.15 4.23 14.64
N GLY A 108 -5.26 5.14 14.23
CA GLY A 108 -3.87 4.81 13.91
C GLY A 108 -3.12 4.29 15.14
N GLN A 109 -3.35 4.87 16.31
CA GLN A 109 -2.73 4.42 17.55
C GLN A 109 -3.25 3.02 17.95
N GLU A 110 -4.55 2.77 17.86
CA GLU A 110 -5.13 1.45 18.12
C GLU A 110 -4.53 0.37 17.20
N PHE A 111 -4.30 0.68 15.92
CA PHE A 111 -3.64 -0.23 15.00
C PHE A 111 -2.19 -0.53 15.42
N ILE A 112 -1.41 0.50 15.76
CA ILE A 112 -0.01 0.35 16.23
C ILE A 112 0.03 -0.49 17.49
N ASP A 113 -0.82 -0.23 18.45
CA ASP A 113 -0.88 -0.96 19.71
C ASP A 113 -1.22 -2.44 19.48
N SER A 114 -2.17 -2.71 18.58
CA SER A 114 -2.54 -4.07 18.19
C SER A 114 -1.40 -4.82 17.47
N VAL A 115 -0.61 -4.13 16.64
CA VAL A 115 0.59 -4.72 16.00
C VAL A 115 1.64 -5.05 17.03
N ASN A 116 1.90 -4.13 17.98
CA ASN A 116 2.89 -4.34 19.03
C ASN A 116 2.49 -5.50 19.96
N GLU A 117 1.20 -5.59 20.32
CA GLU A 117 0.68 -6.70 21.12
C GLU A 117 0.90 -8.06 20.44
N LEU A 118 0.67 -8.14 19.12
CA LEU A 118 0.96 -9.36 18.36
C LEU A 118 2.46 -9.63 18.24
N ALA A 119 3.30 -8.61 18.11
CA ALA A 119 4.74 -8.76 18.01
C ALA A 119 5.38 -9.24 19.32
N ASP A 120 4.84 -8.81 20.47
CA ASP A 120 5.31 -9.20 21.79
C ASP A 120 4.82 -10.60 22.21
N ASN A 121 3.85 -11.17 21.49
CA ASN A 121 3.31 -12.48 21.77
C ASN A 121 4.06 -13.56 20.94
N GLU A 122 4.92 -14.34 21.60
CA GLU A 122 5.71 -15.42 20.99
C GLU A 122 4.87 -16.50 20.30
N ASP A 123 3.60 -16.67 20.69
CA ASP A 123 2.66 -17.63 20.12
C ASP A 123 1.89 -17.08 18.90
N SER A 124 2.10 -15.82 18.51
CA SER A 124 1.41 -15.18 17.37
C SER A 124 1.73 -15.88 16.05
N LYS A 125 0.70 -16.16 15.28
CA LYS A 125 0.79 -16.83 13.98
C LYS A 125 0.50 -15.86 12.85
N GLN A 126 0.94 -16.20 11.64
CA GLN A 126 0.67 -15.44 10.44
C GLN A 126 -0.83 -15.13 10.26
N GLU A 127 -1.72 -16.03 10.69
CA GLU A 127 -3.17 -15.83 10.64
C GLU A 127 -3.68 -14.71 11.56
N ASP A 128 -3.00 -14.43 12.67
CA ASP A 128 -3.38 -13.36 13.58
C ASP A 128 -3.05 -11.99 12.97
N TYR A 129 -1.90 -11.86 12.31
CA TYR A 129 -1.55 -10.68 11.53
C TYR A 129 -2.51 -10.45 10.35
N LYS A 130 -2.92 -11.52 9.66
CA LYS A 130 -3.93 -11.42 8.59
C LYS A 130 -5.29 -10.92 9.12
N LYS A 131 -5.74 -11.41 10.26
CA LYS A 131 -6.98 -10.92 10.91
C LYS A 131 -6.87 -9.44 11.28
N LEU A 132 -5.72 -9.04 11.80
CA LEU A 132 -5.46 -7.64 12.14
C LEU A 132 -5.52 -6.75 10.90
N LEU A 133 -4.81 -7.15 9.83
CA LEU A 133 -4.85 -6.44 8.55
C LEU A 133 -6.27 -6.37 8.00
N HIS A 134 -7.04 -7.44 8.09
CA HIS A 134 -8.43 -7.44 7.64
C HIS A 134 -9.28 -6.45 8.46
N LYS A 135 -9.08 -6.39 9.78
CA LYS A 135 -9.83 -5.46 10.66
C LYS A 135 -9.55 -4.00 10.32
N TYR A 136 -8.28 -3.62 10.12
CA TYR A 136 -7.87 -2.22 10.06
C TYR A 136 -7.59 -1.70 8.65
N VAL A 137 -7.31 -2.59 7.70
CA VAL A 137 -6.81 -2.20 6.38
C VAL A 137 -7.76 -2.63 5.26
N LEU A 138 -8.45 -3.76 5.42
CA LEU A 138 -9.26 -4.41 4.37
C LEU A 138 -10.77 -4.39 4.65
N ALA A 139 -11.20 -3.83 5.76
CA ALA A 139 -12.61 -3.83 6.17
C ALA A 139 -13.46 -2.77 5.45
#